data_2bf3421b914390b291ad06a43220d132
#
_entry.id   2bf3421b914390b291ad06a43220d132
#
_cell.length_a   1.000
_cell.length_b   1.000
_cell.length_c   1.000
_cell.angle_alpha   90.00
_cell.angle_beta   90.00
_cell.angle_gamma   90.00
#
_symmetry.space_group_name_H-M   'P 1'
#
loop_
_entity.id
_entity.type
_entity.pdbx_description
1 polymer ?
#
loop_
_entity_poly.entity_id
_entity_poly.type
_entity_poly.pdbx_seq_one_letter_code
_entity_poly.pdbx_strand_id
1 'polypeptide(L)'
;MMLMMMEKIRVTIWNENRHERIDERVKKLYPQGMHTVIAEGLNQAGDIEAGTATLDEAEHGLTEKIVSQTEVLVWWGHIAHDEVREEVVERVHKRVLEGMGLIVLHSGHFSKIFRRLMGTSCSLKWREAGERERLWNIEPGHEITRGIGEYIELEQAEMYGERFDIPAPDKLIFVSWFEGG
;
A
#
# COMPACT_ATOMS: atom_id res chain seq x y z
N MET A 1 -0.27 -18.26 -35.98
CA MET A 1 0.42 -17.30 -35.11
C MET A 1 -0.21 -17.45 -33.73
N MET A 2 0.41 -18.21 -32.84
CA MET A 2 -0.11 -18.49 -31.50
C MET A 2 0.12 -17.21 -30.69
N LEU A 3 -0.95 -16.51 -30.32
CA LEU A 3 -0.87 -15.40 -29.35
C LEU A 3 -0.37 -16.01 -28.04
N MET A 4 0.88 -15.74 -27.65
CA MET A 4 1.30 -16.00 -26.28
C MET A 4 0.41 -15.11 -25.39
N MET A 5 -0.52 -15.73 -24.67
CA MET A 5 -1.22 -15.03 -23.59
C MET A 5 -0.13 -14.64 -22.57
N MET A 6 0.14 -13.36 -22.43
CA MET A 6 1.03 -12.89 -21.39
C MET A 6 0.41 -13.29 -20.04
N GLU A 7 1.18 -13.97 -19.22
CA GLU A 7 0.76 -14.30 -17.85
C GLU A 7 0.56 -13.00 -17.09
N LYS A 8 -0.62 -12.84 -16.47
CA LYS A 8 -0.95 -11.63 -15.74
C LYS A 8 -0.25 -11.64 -14.38
N ILE A 9 0.18 -10.47 -13.94
CA ILE A 9 0.69 -10.26 -12.58
C ILE A 9 -0.46 -10.40 -11.60
N ARG A 10 -0.37 -11.34 -10.66
CA ARG A 10 -1.39 -11.60 -9.65
C ARG A 10 -1.15 -10.69 -8.44
N VAL A 11 -2.08 -9.78 -8.22
CA VAL A 11 -2.03 -8.80 -7.15
C VAL A 11 -3.13 -9.06 -6.13
N THR A 12 -2.79 -9.05 -4.86
CA THR A 12 -3.79 -9.06 -3.77
C THR A 12 -3.76 -7.71 -3.07
N ILE A 13 -4.90 -7.03 -2.98
CA ILE A 13 -5.05 -5.79 -2.22
C ILE A 13 -5.67 -6.14 -0.87
N TRP A 14 -4.86 -6.05 0.17
CA TRP A 14 -5.31 -6.26 1.53
C TRP A 14 -5.67 -4.93 2.21
N ASN A 15 -6.82 -4.90 2.86
CA ASN A 15 -7.31 -3.75 3.61
C ASN A 15 -7.89 -4.21 4.95
N GLU A 16 -7.57 -3.54 6.05
CA GLU A 16 -8.24 -3.78 7.33
C GLU A 16 -9.75 -3.51 7.27
N ASN A 17 -10.18 -2.63 6.37
CA ASN A 17 -11.58 -2.28 6.11
C ASN A 17 -12.36 -1.93 7.40
N ARG A 18 -11.71 -1.19 8.30
CA ARG A 18 -12.30 -0.68 9.54
C ARG A 18 -12.76 0.76 9.39
N HIS A 19 -11.89 1.61 8.87
CA HIS A 19 -12.14 3.05 8.76
C HIS A 19 -13.36 3.33 7.88
N GLU A 20 -13.51 2.64 6.77
CA GLU A 20 -14.64 2.76 5.85
C GLU A 20 -15.98 2.33 6.46
N ARG A 21 -15.94 1.57 7.56
CA ARG A 21 -17.16 1.12 8.26
C ARG A 21 -17.59 2.03 9.39
N ILE A 22 -16.67 2.78 9.97
CA ILE A 22 -16.92 3.61 11.16
C ILE A 22 -17.00 5.10 10.87
N ASP A 23 -16.34 5.60 9.81
CA ASP A 23 -16.41 7.02 9.40
C ASP A 23 -17.35 7.15 8.19
N GLU A 24 -18.47 7.86 8.37
CA GLU A 24 -19.48 8.05 7.32
C GLU A 24 -18.98 8.84 6.10
N ARG A 25 -17.96 9.68 6.26
CA ARG A 25 -17.33 10.41 5.14
C ARG A 25 -16.53 9.46 4.28
N VAL A 26 -15.73 8.61 4.92
CA VAL A 26 -14.91 7.59 4.24
C VAL A 26 -15.80 6.53 3.58
N LYS A 27 -16.83 6.07 4.28
CA LYS A 27 -17.84 5.14 3.74
C LYS A 27 -18.56 5.68 2.51
N LYS A 28 -18.85 6.98 2.49
CA LYS A 28 -19.48 7.64 1.34
C LYS A 28 -18.55 7.67 0.12
N LEU A 29 -17.24 7.85 0.34
CA LEU A 29 -16.23 7.85 -0.73
C LEU A 29 -15.91 6.44 -1.21
N TYR A 30 -15.83 5.48 -0.29
CA TYR A 30 -15.43 4.10 -0.55
C TYR A 30 -16.49 3.11 -0.04
N PRO A 31 -17.70 3.07 -0.61
CA PRO A 31 -18.82 2.27 -0.08
C PRO A 31 -18.54 0.76 -0.07
N GLN A 32 -17.63 0.29 -0.91
CA GLN A 32 -17.18 -1.11 -0.96
C GLN A 32 -15.75 -1.29 -0.43
N GLY A 33 -15.19 -0.26 0.20
CA GLY A 33 -13.82 -0.23 0.71
C GLY A 33 -12.80 0.21 -0.34
N MET A 34 -11.73 0.80 0.13
CA MET A 34 -10.63 1.33 -0.69
C MET A 34 -9.96 0.23 -1.53
N HIS A 35 -9.84 -0.98 -0.98
CA HIS A 35 -9.26 -2.14 -1.67
C HIS A 35 -9.99 -2.46 -2.98
N THR A 36 -11.31 -2.32 -3.01
CA THR A 36 -12.11 -2.57 -4.22
C THR A 36 -11.77 -1.56 -5.31
N VAL A 37 -11.70 -0.27 -4.96
CA VAL A 37 -11.36 0.80 -5.92
C VAL A 37 -9.96 0.58 -6.52
N ILE A 38 -8.99 0.21 -5.68
CA ILE A 38 -7.62 -0.08 -6.14
C ILE A 38 -7.61 -1.29 -7.07
N ALA A 39 -8.31 -2.38 -6.70
CA ALA A 39 -8.37 -3.59 -7.52
C ALA A 39 -9.04 -3.32 -8.86
N GLU A 40 -10.14 -2.58 -8.89
CA GLU A 40 -10.83 -2.18 -10.12
C GLU A 40 -9.92 -1.36 -11.04
N GLY A 41 -9.19 -0.38 -10.47
CA GLY A 41 -8.22 0.43 -11.22
C GLY A 41 -7.10 -0.43 -11.84
N LEU A 42 -6.50 -1.32 -11.06
CA LEU A 42 -5.44 -2.20 -11.54
C LEU A 42 -5.91 -3.18 -12.62
N ASN A 43 -7.12 -3.73 -12.50
CA ASN A 43 -7.68 -4.65 -13.48
C ASN A 43 -7.95 -4.01 -14.84
N GLN A 44 -7.95 -2.67 -14.95
CA GLN A 44 -8.05 -1.97 -16.23
C GLN A 44 -6.75 -2.04 -17.05
N ALA A 45 -5.62 -2.33 -16.43
CA ALA A 45 -4.31 -2.36 -17.10
C ALA A 45 -4.15 -3.55 -18.08
N GLY A 46 -4.98 -4.59 -17.99
CA GLY A 46 -5.00 -5.72 -18.91
C GLY A 46 -3.96 -6.81 -18.63
N ASP A 47 -2.82 -6.47 -18.07
CA ASP A 47 -1.70 -7.35 -17.69
C ASP A 47 -1.67 -7.65 -16.18
N ILE A 48 -2.64 -7.16 -15.43
CA ILE A 48 -2.80 -7.38 -13.98
C ILE A 48 -4.09 -8.17 -13.72
N GLU A 49 -4.03 -9.06 -12.73
CA GLU A 49 -5.17 -9.74 -12.13
C GLU A 49 -5.18 -9.43 -10.63
N ALA A 50 -6.01 -8.45 -10.25
CA ALA A 50 -6.11 -7.97 -8.89
C ALA A 50 -7.33 -8.54 -8.18
N GLY A 51 -7.10 -9.18 -7.04
CA GLY A 51 -8.09 -9.63 -6.08
C GLY A 51 -8.00 -8.85 -4.77
N THR A 52 -8.97 -9.01 -3.90
CA THR A 52 -9.05 -8.31 -2.61
C THR A 52 -9.07 -9.28 -1.44
N ALA A 53 -8.59 -8.84 -0.28
CA ALA A 53 -8.68 -9.55 0.98
C ALA A 53 -8.84 -8.55 2.13
N THR A 54 -9.55 -8.95 3.20
CA THR A 54 -9.83 -8.05 4.32
C THR A 54 -9.58 -8.71 5.67
N LEU A 55 -9.41 -7.88 6.71
CA LEU A 55 -9.11 -8.33 8.07
C LEU A 55 -10.17 -9.29 8.65
N ASP A 56 -11.45 -9.11 8.30
CA ASP A 56 -12.55 -9.91 8.87
C ASP A 56 -12.74 -11.29 8.21
N GLU A 57 -12.06 -11.53 7.10
CA GLU A 57 -12.12 -12.84 6.46
C GLU A 57 -11.34 -13.91 7.25
N ALA A 58 -11.63 -15.17 6.98
CA ALA A 58 -10.85 -16.28 7.56
C ALA A 58 -9.36 -16.10 7.24
N GLU A 59 -8.52 -16.20 8.24
CA GLU A 59 -7.07 -15.91 8.13
C GLU A 59 -6.79 -14.53 7.49
N HIS A 60 -7.67 -13.57 7.77
CA HIS A 60 -7.61 -12.21 7.19
C HIS A 60 -7.60 -12.19 5.64
N GLY A 61 -8.22 -13.19 5.00
CA GLY A 61 -8.20 -13.37 3.54
C GLY A 61 -6.83 -13.76 2.98
N LEU A 62 -5.79 -13.85 3.84
CA LEU A 62 -4.41 -14.16 3.47
C LEU A 62 -4.05 -15.61 3.82
N THR A 63 -4.89 -16.56 3.36
CA THR A 63 -4.64 -17.99 3.51
C THR A 63 -3.35 -18.40 2.80
N GLU A 64 -2.78 -19.56 3.16
CA GLU A 64 -1.60 -20.11 2.47
C GLU A 64 -1.81 -20.18 0.95
N LYS A 65 -3.00 -20.58 0.52
CA LYS A 65 -3.34 -20.66 -0.91
C LYS A 65 -3.28 -19.28 -1.59
N ILE A 66 -3.90 -18.27 -1.00
CA ILE A 66 -3.91 -16.90 -1.58
C ILE A 66 -2.49 -16.33 -1.61
N VAL A 67 -1.78 -16.39 -0.50
CA VAL A 67 -0.43 -15.82 -0.39
C VAL A 67 0.56 -16.53 -1.31
N SER A 68 0.45 -17.86 -1.50
CA SER A 68 1.31 -18.60 -2.45
C SER A 68 1.07 -18.24 -3.91
N GLN A 69 -0.11 -17.78 -4.27
CA GLN A 69 -0.49 -17.36 -5.62
C GLN A 69 -0.26 -15.87 -5.89
N THR A 70 -0.05 -15.07 -4.83
CA THR A 70 0.15 -13.63 -4.93
C THR A 70 1.60 -13.32 -5.33
N GLU A 71 1.77 -12.50 -6.36
CA GLU A 71 3.08 -12.00 -6.79
C GLU A 71 3.38 -10.63 -6.22
N VAL A 72 2.33 -9.80 -6.03
CA VAL A 72 2.44 -8.49 -5.35
C VAL A 72 1.30 -8.35 -4.36
N LEU A 73 1.64 -8.07 -3.11
CA LEU A 73 0.69 -7.73 -2.05
C LEU A 73 0.69 -6.23 -1.82
N VAL A 74 -0.47 -5.59 -1.97
CA VAL A 74 -0.68 -4.20 -1.59
C VAL A 74 -1.34 -4.19 -0.21
N TRP A 75 -0.72 -3.51 0.74
CA TRP A 75 -1.13 -3.51 2.14
C TRP A 75 -1.59 -2.14 2.59
N TRP A 76 -2.83 -2.03 3.01
CA TRP A 76 -3.33 -0.83 3.68
C TRP A 76 -3.95 -1.19 5.04
N GLY A 77 -3.48 -0.54 6.09
CA GLY A 77 -4.02 -0.61 7.44
C GLY A 77 -3.90 0.76 8.11
N HIS A 78 -4.77 1.08 9.05
CA HIS A 78 -4.83 2.40 9.68
C HIS A 78 -5.06 2.33 11.19
N ILE A 79 -6.14 1.70 11.66
CA ILE A 79 -6.53 1.70 13.07
C ILE A 79 -6.54 0.31 13.72
N ALA A 80 -6.39 -0.75 12.95
CA ALA A 80 -6.52 -2.13 13.41
C ALA A 80 -5.24 -2.97 13.21
N HIS A 81 -4.07 -2.34 13.18
CA HIS A 81 -2.79 -3.03 12.99
C HIS A 81 -2.58 -4.18 13.97
N ASP A 82 -2.99 -3.99 15.23
CA ASP A 82 -2.78 -4.98 16.30
C ASP A 82 -3.74 -6.18 16.20
N GLU A 83 -4.84 -6.05 15.45
CA GLU A 83 -5.79 -7.15 15.22
C GLU A 83 -5.25 -8.20 14.23
N VAL A 84 -4.22 -7.87 13.46
CA VAL A 84 -3.61 -8.83 12.52
C VAL A 84 -2.86 -9.90 13.31
N ARG A 85 -3.25 -11.17 13.08
CA ARG A 85 -2.68 -12.33 13.77
C ARG A 85 -1.24 -12.58 13.36
N GLU A 86 -0.39 -12.98 14.31
CA GLU A 86 1.04 -13.19 14.09
C GLU A 86 1.32 -14.28 13.04
N GLU A 87 0.49 -15.33 12.99
CA GLU A 87 0.64 -16.38 11.98
C GLU A 87 0.45 -15.87 10.54
N VAL A 88 -0.43 -14.87 10.35
CA VAL A 88 -0.63 -14.21 9.04
C VAL A 88 0.56 -13.31 8.71
N VAL A 89 1.03 -12.55 9.69
CA VAL A 89 2.24 -11.73 9.54
C VAL A 89 3.45 -12.58 9.17
N GLU A 90 3.64 -13.73 9.84
CA GLU A 90 4.75 -14.66 9.56
C GLU A 90 4.66 -15.23 8.15
N ARG A 91 3.47 -15.62 7.71
CA ARG A 91 3.23 -16.13 6.35
C ARG A 91 3.59 -15.10 5.29
N VAL A 92 3.12 -13.87 5.46
CA VAL A 92 3.42 -12.77 4.53
C VAL A 92 4.91 -12.44 4.55
N HIS A 93 5.52 -12.34 5.74
CA HIS A 93 6.94 -12.10 5.89
C HIS A 93 7.78 -13.13 5.13
N LYS A 94 7.50 -14.42 5.33
CA LYS A 94 8.18 -15.52 4.63
C LYS A 94 8.07 -15.34 3.11
N ARG A 95 6.87 -15.04 2.59
CA ARG A 95 6.65 -14.88 1.16
C ARG A 95 7.36 -13.66 0.57
N VAL A 96 7.46 -12.56 1.33
CA VAL A 96 8.27 -11.40 0.90
C VAL A 96 9.75 -11.77 0.79
N LEU A 97 10.29 -12.51 1.76
CA LEU A 97 11.68 -12.99 1.70
C LEU A 97 11.92 -14.00 0.56
N GLU A 98 10.89 -14.68 0.09
CA GLU A 98 10.93 -15.57 -1.07
C GLU A 98 10.73 -14.83 -2.42
N GLY A 99 10.49 -13.52 -2.42
CA GLY A 99 10.43 -12.67 -3.60
C GLY A 99 9.06 -12.11 -3.97
N MET A 100 8.02 -12.30 -3.13
CA MET A 100 6.75 -11.60 -3.32
C MET A 100 6.95 -10.09 -3.14
N GLY A 101 6.49 -9.29 -4.08
CA GLY A 101 6.47 -7.82 -3.93
C GLY A 101 5.52 -7.38 -2.81
N LEU A 102 5.91 -6.35 -2.05
CA LEU A 102 5.05 -5.74 -1.04
C LEU A 102 5.02 -4.23 -1.24
N ILE A 103 3.82 -3.68 -1.41
CA ILE A 103 3.57 -2.24 -1.47
C ILE A 103 2.77 -1.86 -0.23
N VAL A 104 3.34 -1.05 0.64
CA VAL A 104 2.69 -0.59 1.86
C VAL A 104 2.21 0.84 1.65
N LEU A 105 0.91 1.04 1.81
CA LEU A 105 0.27 2.32 1.56
C LEU A 105 0.14 3.14 2.85
N HIS A 106 0.60 4.39 2.80
CA HIS A 106 0.37 5.46 3.77
C HIS A 106 0.47 4.96 5.24
N SER A 107 -0.63 5.00 6.01
CA SER A 107 -0.71 4.55 7.42
C SER A 107 -0.32 3.07 7.64
N GLY A 108 -0.24 2.28 6.58
CA GLY A 108 0.28 0.92 6.63
C GLY A 108 1.74 0.81 7.12
N HIS A 109 2.49 1.92 7.17
CA HIS A 109 3.84 1.97 7.74
C HIS A 109 3.90 1.44 9.19
N PHE A 110 2.80 1.55 9.92
CA PHE A 110 2.73 1.09 11.31
C PHE A 110 2.28 -0.37 11.46
N SER A 111 2.02 -1.06 10.34
CA SER A 111 1.61 -2.47 10.35
C SER A 111 2.72 -3.38 10.90
N LYS A 112 2.29 -4.50 11.51
CA LYS A 112 3.22 -5.51 12.04
C LYS A 112 4.17 -6.05 10.96
N ILE A 113 3.66 -6.25 9.74
CA ILE A 113 4.49 -6.76 8.64
C ILE A 113 5.56 -5.75 8.22
N PHE A 114 5.22 -4.47 8.07
CA PHE A 114 6.21 -3.46 7.68
C PHE A 114 7.27 -3.26 8.75
N ARG A 115 6.86 -3.14 10.02
CA ARG A 115 7.78 -3.04 11.17
C ARG A 115 8.70 -4.25 11.27
N ARG A 116 8.22 -5.44 11.00
CA ARG A 116 9.04 -6.67 11.00
C ARG A 116 10.09 -6.66 9.89
N LEU A 117 9.72 -6.21 8.69
CA LEU A 117 10.64 -6.12 7.56
C LEU A 117 11.69 -5.02 7.75
N MET A 118 11.27 -3.86 8.25
CA MET A 118 12.17 -2.72 8.47
C MET A 118 13.10 -2.91 9.70
N GLY A 119 12.67 -3.68 10.70
CA GLY A 119 13.41 -3.90 11.94
C GLY A 119 13.49 -2.68 12.85
N THR A 120 12.63 -1.69 12.67
CA THR A 120 12.58 -0.42 13.40
C THR A 120 11.16 -0.13 13.92
N SER A 121 10.97 0.98 14.61
CA SER A 121 9.65 1.39 15.09
C SER A 121 8.70 1.80 13.96
N CYS A 122 9.24 2.18 12.80
CA CYS A 122 8.55 2.79 11.68
C CYS A 122 7.69 4.01 12.08
N SER A 123 8.06 4.67 13.19
CA SER A 123 7.38 5.88 13.64
C SER A 123 7.77 7.08 12.76
N LEU A 124 6.87 8.00 12.64
CA LEU A 124 7.07 9.28 11.95
C LEU A 124 6.27 10.37 12.66
N LYS A 125 6.46 11.62 12.26
CA LYS A 125 5.61 12.73 12.66
C LYS A 125 4.54 12.95 11.62
N TRP A 126 3.33 13.29 12.05
CA TRP A 126 2.22 13.57 11.14
C TRP A 126 1.42 14.77 11.63
N ARG A 127 0.74 15.43 10.70
CA ARG A 127 -0.28 16.43 11.00
C ARG A 127 -1.35 16.46 9.91
N GLU A 128 -2.57 16.69 10.30
CA GLU A 128 -3.71 16.88 9.41
C GLU A 128 -4.16 18.33 9.49
N ALA A 129 -3.69 19.16 8.59
CA ALA A 129 -3.95 20.61 8.56
C ALA A 129 -4.60 21.06 7.24
N GLY A 130 -4.99 20.13 6.36
CA GLY A 130 -5.59 20.44 5.06
C GLY A 130 -4.62 21.16 4.12
N GLU A 131 -3.36 20.84 4.22
CA GLU A 131 -2.30 21.49 3.45
C GLU A 131 -2.19 20.88 2.06
N ARG A 132 -1.74 21.70 1.13
CA ARG A 132 -1.32 21.23 -0.19
C ARG A 132 0.00 20.48 -0.08
N GLU A 133 0.06 19.34 -0.74
CA GLU A 133 1.28 18.54 -0.88
C GLU A 133 1.78 18.59 -2.32
N ARG A 134 3.08 18.71 -2.50
CA ARG A 134 3.75 18.51 -3.78
C ARG A 134 4.78 17.40 -3.64
N LEU A 135 4.58 16.34 -4.43
CA LEU A 135 5.48 15.18 -4.51
C LEU A 135 6.43 15.41 -5.68
N TRP A 136 7.64 15.81 -5.40
CA TRP A 136 8.67 16.03 -6.42
C TRP A 136 9.22 14.69 -6.91
N ASN A 137 9.19 14.48 -8.21
CA ASN A 137 9.82 13.35 -8.88
C ASN A 137 11.34 13.58 -8.96
N ILE A 138 12.11 12.91 -8.10
CA ILE A 138 13.56 13.08 -8.04
C ILE A 138 14.33 11.97 -8.77
N GLU A 139 13.63 10.98 -9.31
CA GLU A 139 14.16 9.89 -10.14
C GLU A 139 13.36 9.75 -11.45
N PRO A 140 13.38 10.76 -12.35
CA PRO A 140 12.49 10.78 -13.53
C PRO A 140 12.79 9.68 -14.56
N GLY A 141 13.93 9.01 -14.45
CA GLY A 141 14.28 7.85 -15.28
C GLY A 141 13.84 6.50 -14.74
N HIS A 142 13.24 6.46 -13.55
CA HIS A 142 12.82 5.21 -12.91
C HIS A 142 11.51 4.70 -13.52
N GLU A 143 11.31 3.38 -13.54
CA GLU A 143 10.09 2.78 -14.12
C GLU A 143 8.81 3.20 -13.38
N ILE A 144 8.87 3.40 -12.07
CA ILE A 144 7.75 3.88 -11.24
C ILE A 144 7.29 5.28 -11.69
N THR A 145 8.18 6.10 -12.22
CA THR A 145 7.87 7.49 -12.62
C THR A 145 7.51 7.62 -14.10
N ARG A 146 7.40 6.51 -14.82
CA ARG A 146 7.05 6.53 -16.25
C ARG A 146 5.69 7.20 -16.46
N GLY A 147 5.68 8.28 -17.25
CA GLY A 147 4.48 9.08 -17.53
C GLY A 147 4.11 10.09 -16.45
N ILE A 148 4.90 10.17 -15.36
CA ILE A 148 4.74 11.19 -14.32
C ILE A 148 5.68 12.37 -14.67
N GLY A 149 5.13 13.58 -14.57
CA GLY A 149 5.90 14.82 -14.81
C GLY A 149 6.88 15.13 -13.68
N GLU A 150 7.27 16.38 -13.60
CA GLU A 150 8.25 16.88 -12.61
C GLU A 150 7.73 16.71 -11.18
N TYR A 151 6.44 16.84 -10.97
CA TYR A 151 5.79 16.65 -9.68
C TYR A 151 4.32 16.22 -9.82
N ILE A 152 3.76 15.70 -8.72
CA ILE A 152 2.31 15.53 -8.51
C ILE A 152 1.90 16.53 -7.45
N GLU A 153 0.76 17.21 -7.63
CA GLU A 153 0.21 18.13 -6.63
C GLU A 153 -1.11 17.58 -6.10
N LEU A 154 -1.26 17.56 -4.78
CA LEU A 154 -2.47 17.21 -4.06
C LEU A 154 -2.97 18.48 -3.35
N GLU A 155 -4.24 18.83 -3.59
CA GLU A 155 -4.86 20.03 -3.03
C GLU A 155 -4.96 19.99 -1.50
N GLN A 156 -5.19 18.81 -0.95
CA GLN A 156 -5.26 18.57 0.50
C GLN A 156 -4.66 17.20 0.79
N ALA A 157 -3.72 17.16 1.72
CA ALA A 157 -3.08 15.93 2.17
C ALA A 157 -2.78 15.99 3.67
N GLU A 158 -2.72 14.83 4.29
CA GLU A 158 -2.13 14.64 5.60
C GLU A 158 -0.61 14.61 5.47
N MET A 159 0.09 15.46 6.22
CA MET A 159 1.54 15.48 6.19
C MET A 159 2.10 14.30 6.99
N TYR A 160 2.91 13.48 6.31
CA TYR A 160 3.85 12.55 6.94
C TYR A 160 5.24 13.13 6.81
N GLY A 161 5.87 13.41 7.95
CA GLY A 161 7.12 14.16 8.00
C GLY A 161 8.26 13.42 8.68
N GLU A 162 9.42 13.97 8.46
CA GLU A 162 10.64 13.49 9.08
C GLU A 162 10.62 13.73 10.63
N ARG A 163 11.25 12.85 11.39
CA ARG A 163 12.07 11.74 10.91
C ARG A 163 11.21 10.47 10.81
N PHE A 164 11.24 9.79 9.66
CA PHE A 164 10.65 8.46 9.51
C PHE A 164 11.70 7.42 9.95
N ASP A 165 11.39 6.65 11.00
CA ASP A 165 12.31 5.67 11.59
C ASP A 165 12.32 4.37 10.78
N ILE A 166 12.96 4.41 9.62
CA ILE A 166 13.18 3.27 8.72
C ILE A 166 14.65 3.23 8.27
N PRO A 167 15.14 2.08 7.80
CA PRO A 167 16.41 2.03 7.08
C PRO A 167 16.38 2.94 5.85
N ALA A 168 17.55 3.43 5.43
CA ALA A 168 17.65 4.21 4.20
C ALA A 168 17.14 3.35 3.01
N PRO A 169 16.25 3.88 2.17
CA PRO A 169 15.78 3.15 1.00
C PRO A 169 16.89 2.99 -0.04
N ASP A 170 16.86 1.89 -0.79
CA ASP A 170 17.78 1.71 -1.93
C ASP A 170 17.54 2.77 -3.01
N LYS A 171 16.32 3.21 -3.17
CA LYS A 171 15.91 4.29 -4.07
C LYS A 171 14.87 5.19 -3.42
N LEU A 172 15.11 6.49 -3.46
CA LEU A 172 14.15 7.52 -3.12
C LEU A 172 13.58 8.07 -4.43
N ILE A 173 12.28 7.90 -4.65
CA ILE A 173 11.62 8.20 -5.93
C ILE A 173 10.93 9.56 -5.90
N PHE A 174 10.25 9.86 -4.79
CA PHE A 174 9.57 11.12 -4.57
C PHE A 174 9.99 11.76 -3.26
N VAL A 175 9.97 13.09 -3.22
CA VAL A 175 10.13 13.88 -1.99
C VAL A 175 8.93 14.79 -1.86
N SER A 176 8.26 14.73 -0.73
CA SER A 176 7.12 15.59 -0.41
C SER A 176 7.55 16.95 0.08
N TRP A 177 6.80 17.95 -0.33
CA TRP A 177 6.82 19.30 0.22
C TRP A 177 5.39 19.70 0.63
N PHE A 178 5.24 20.29 1.80
CA PHE A 178 3.97 20.75 2.33
C PHE A 178 3.96 22.27 2.50
N GLU A 179 2.81 22.89 2.25
CA GLU A 179 2.66 24.36 2.27
C GLU A 179 2.99 24.97 3.63
N GLY A 180 2.79 24.25 4.73
CA GLY A 180 3.11 24.69 6.10
C GLY A 180 4.56 24.44 6.53
N GLY A 181 5.42 23.87 5.69
CA GLY A 181 6.83 23.59 5.96
C GLY A 181 7.11 22.29 6.69
#